data_6eef642aa49f66bc296efcbe144e9a16
#
_entry.id   6eef642aa49f66bc296efcbe144e9a16
#
_cell.length_a   1.000
_cell.length_b   1.000
_cell.length_c   1.000
_cell.angle_alpha   90.00
_cell.angle_beta   90.00
_cell.angle_gamma   90.00
#
_symmetry.space_group_name_H-M   'P 1'
#
loop_
_entity.id
_entity.type
_entity.pdbx_description
1 polymer ?
#
loop_
_entity_poly.entity_id
_entity_poly.type
_entity_poly.pdbx_seq_one_letter_code
_entity_poly.pdbx_strand_id
1 'polypeptide(L)'
;MIMYRALLLTCATALLCVTTTSAATLQVGASSVSITPDEPVALAGQMHTRIAREVESEIQANALAMESRDGDTILDQAIFVACGLVYIGGDVHARVRDELKTRIPNFDEQKLIISATHTHTAPIMFEGIYKITEPDVMRPADFADFLVDRIADAAEEAWNARKPANVGWGMGHAVVAYNRRSVFEDGHGQMYGNISIDEFRGIEGPVDHAVEVLFFWDDADRLIATSVNVVCPSQEVEGLSVVNADFWHPVREGLKAKFGHDLVVLGWTGASGDQSPHIRYRTAAEDRMRELRGLSRLDEIARRIIRAWEEAHDGAKQEKFDDVPLVHIVKNIELPERIVTDQEYEAAKSEIETASKDPNHYRRIAWHTDVLKRYERQQAGSIEPYTMELHALRLGDVAIATNDFELFTQFGIQMKAKSRALHTFIIQLAGPGTYIPTPIAAAGGGYSAVVQSNVVGADGGQVLVDETVATVNGMWADE
;
A
#
# COMPACT_ATOMS: atom_id res chain seq x y z
N MET A 1 59.67 -47.76 54.95
CA MET A 1 60.04 -46.47 54.39
C MET A 1 59.02 -46.24 53.22
N ILE A 2 57.93 -45.56 53.55
CA ILE A 2 56.80 -45.36 52.62
C ILE A 2 56.74 -43.85 52.38
N MET A 3 57.00 -43.42 51.12
CA MET A 3 56.92 -42.02 50.69
C MET A 3 55.47 -41.73 50.30
N TYR A 4 54.83 -40.78 50.99
CA TYR A 4 53.58 -40.17 50.59
C TYR A 4 53.86 -39.05 49.55
N ARG A 5 53.29 -39.17 48.36
CA ARG A 5 53.18 -38.06 47.38
C ARG A 5 51.89 -37.33 47.59
N ALA A 6 51.95 -36.09 47.97
CA ALA A 6 50.80 -35.18 48.04
C ALA A 6 50.49 -34.68 46.61
N LEU A 7 49.25 -34.91 46.16
CA LEU A 7 48.70 -34.38 44.90
C LEU A 7 47.99 -33.07 45.24
N LEU A 8 48.57 -31.95 44.75
CA LEU A 8 47.91 -30.64 44.77
C LEU A 8 46.88 -30.56 43.62
N LEU A 9 45.59 -30.51 43.98
CA LEU A 9 44.50 -30.25 43.05
C LEU A 9 44.30 -28.73 42.96
N THR A 10 44.75 -28.14 41.83
CA THR A 10 44.45 -26.74 41.49
C THR A 10 43.02 -26.68 40.89
N CYS A 11 42.04 -26.14 41.64
CA CYS A 11 40.73 -25.80 41.15
C CYS A 11 40.84 -24.51 40.34
N ALA A 12 40.79 -24.61 39.00
CA ALA A 12 40.61 -23.46 38.12
C ALA A 12 39.13 -23.13 38.07
N THR A 13 38.72 -22.06 38.74
CA THR A 13 37.38 -21.47 38.64
C THR A 13 37.28 -20.74 37.32
N ALA A 14 36.64 -21.37 36.31
CA ALA A 14 36.28 -20.68 35.08
C ALA A 14 35.14 -19.69 35.42
N LEU A 15 35.44 -18.40 35.35
CA LEU A 15 34.43 -17.34 35.36
C LEU A 15 33.73 -17.43 34.00
N LEU A 16 32.53 -18.01 33.96
CA LEU A 16 31.61 -17.80 32.84
C LEU A 16 31.15 -16.32 32.86
N CYS A 17 31.74 -15.51 31.99
CA CYS A 17 31.12 -14.27 31.58
C CYS A 17 29.82 -14.63 30.86
N VAL A 18 28.70 -14.59 31.57
CA VAL A 18 27.37 -14.51 30.95
C VAL A 18 27.32 -13.12 30.33
N THR A 19 27.62 -13.02 29.04
CA THR A 19 27.24 -11.86 28.26
C THR A 19 25.73 -11.88 28.23
N THR A 20 25.07 -11.06 29.06
CA THR A 20 23.68 -10.70 28.85
C THR A 20 23.62 -10.01 27.49
N THR A 21 23.16 -10.72 26.47
CA THR A 21 22.68 -10.05 25.26
C THR A 21 21.55 -9.16 25.75
N SER A 22 21.79 -7.84 25.71
CA SER A 22 20.71 -6.88 25.94
C SER A 22 19.64 -7.15 24.88
N ALA A 23 18.44 -7.37 25.33
CA ALA A 23 17.29 -7.53 24.43
C ALA A 23 17.09 -6.23 23.67
N ALA A 24 16.83 -6.29 22.36
CA ALA A 24 16.57 -5.11 21.55
C ALA A 24 15.23 -4.50 21.99
N THR A 25 15.20 -3.20 22.27
CA THR A 25 13.96 -2.51 22.65
C THR A 25 13.31 -1.89 21.44
N LEU A 26 12.05 -2.24 21.18
CA LEU A 26 11.24 -1.60 20.14
C LEU A 26 10.65 -0.28 20.67
N GLN A 27 10.91 0.82 19.97
CA GLN A 27 10.29 2.12 20.21
C GLN A 27 9.32 2.46 19.08
N VAL A 28 8.11 2.89 19.45
CA VAL A 28 7.05 3.19 18.50
C VAL A 28 6.42 4.54 18.82
N GLY A 29 6.17 5.33 17.79
CA GLY A 29 5.37 6.53 17.85
C GLY A 29 4.45 6.62 16.65
N ALA A 30 3.34 7.30 16.81
CA ALA A 30 2.35 7.45 15.74
C ALA A 30 1.71 8.84 15.77
N SER A 31 1.27 9.31 14.61
CA SER A 31 0.56 10.57 14.45
C SER A 31 -0.47 10.49 13.34
N SER A 32 -1.40 11.44 13.33
CA SER A 32 -2.41 11.59 12.30
C SER A 32 -2.57 13.07 11.96
N VAL A 33 -2.23 13.44 10.74
CA VAL A 33 -2.24 14.83 10.24
C VAL A 33 -3.22 14.96 9.09
N SER A 34 -4.09 15.98 9.10
CA SER A 34 -4.99 16.27 7.98
C SER A 34 -4.21 16.71 6.76
N ILE A 35 -4.49 16.10 5.61
CA ILE A 35 -4.02 16.51 4.28
C ILE A 35 -5.17 17.03 3.42
N THR A 36 -6.27 17.40 4.06
CA THR A 36 -7.46 17.99 3.41
C THR A 36 -7.21 19.46 3.13
N PRO A 37 -7.24 19.90 1.87
CA PRO A 37 -7.10 21.32 1.56
C PRO A 37 -8.36 22.12 1.92
N ASP A 38 -8.19 23.38 2.26
CA ASP A 38 -9.29 24.31 2.57
C ASP A 38 -9.93 24.94 1.31
N GLU A 39 -9.26 24.82 0.16
CA GLU A 39 -9.70 25.37 -1.12
C GLU A 39 -10.34 24.31 -2.02
N PRO A 40 -11.19 24.69 -2.99
CA PRO A 40 -11.65 23.77 -4.03
C PRO A 40 -10.47 23.12 -4.77
N VAL A 41 -10.61 21.86 -5.11
CA VAL A 41 -9.54 21.05 -5.75
C VAL A 41 -10.05 20.21 -6.89
N ALA A 42 -9.18 19.93 -7.86
CA ALA A 42 -9.44 18.90 -8.85
C ALA A 42 -9.12 17.51 -8.26
N LEU A 43 -10.04 16.57 -8.43
CA LEU A 43 -9.93 15.20 -7.92
C LEU A 43 -9.22 14.27 -8.91
N ALA A 44 -8.39 13.39 -8.38
CA ALA A 44 -7.71 12.32 -9.12
C ALA A 44 -8.62 11.09 -9.38
N GLY A 45 -8.12 10.12 -10.16
CA GLY A 45 -8.68 8.77 -10.31
C GLY A 45 -9.64 8.56 -11.49
N GLN A 46 -10.22 9.61 -12.10
CA GLN A 46 -11.13 9.46 -13.23
C GLN A 46 -10.53 9.98 -14.54
N MET A 47 -11.09 9.58 -15.69
CA MET A 47 -10.64 10.03 -17.02
C MET A 47 -11.15 11.44 -17.40
N HIS A 48 -11.94 12.09 -16.55
CA HIS A 48 -12.47 13.45 -16.74
C HIS A 48 -12.21 14.30 -15.50
N THR A 49 -12.16 15.62 -15.67
CA THR A 49 -11.97 16.56 -14.57
C THR A 49 -13.20 16.56 -13.66
N ARG A 50 -12.98 16.44 -12.35
CA ARG A 50 -13.99 16.67 -11.30
C ARG A 50 -13.40 17.70 -10.34
N ILE A 51 -14.21 18.69 -9.96
CA ILE A 51 -13.84 19.70 -8.96
C ILE A 51 -14.63 19.44 -7.70
N ALA A 52 -13.94 19.24 -6.59
CA ALA A 52 -14.53 19.18 -5.26
C ALA A 52 -14.56 20.58 -4.66
N ARG A 53 -15.72 20.97 -4.13
CA ARG A 53 -15.95 22.23 -3.40
C ARG A 53 -16.44 21.98 -1.97
N GLU A 54 -16.65 20.71 -1.63
CA GLU A 54 -17.13 20.26 -0.33
C GLU A 54 -16.25 19.11 0.17
N VAL A 55 -16.16 19.00 1.49
CA VAL A 55 -15.48 17.92 2.18
C VAL A 55 -16.52 17.14 2.96
N GLU A 56 -16.75 15.88 2.59
CA GLU A 56 -17.64 14.97 3.35
C GLU A 56 -16.88 14.25 4.47
N SER A 57 -15.62 13.90 4.22
CA SER A 57 -14.73 13.36 5.25
C SER A 57 -13.28 13.76 4.97
N GLU A 58 -12.54 14.04 6.04
CA GLU A 58 -11.13 14.42 5.95
C GLU A 58 -10.27 13.27 5.42
N ILE A 59 -9.35 13.62 4.53
CA ILE A 59 -8.24 12.77 4.14
C ILE A 59 -7.04 13.03 5.03
N GLN A 60 -6.31 12.00 5.41
CA GLN A 60 -5.25 12.06 6.41
C GLN A 60 -3.96 11.41 5.91
N ALA A 61 -2.83 11.90 6.43
CA ALA A 61 -1.55 11.20 6.49
C ALA A 61 -1.43 10.60 7.90
N ASN A 62 -1.47 9.27 7.98
CA ASN A 62 -1.33 8.54 9.25
C ASN A 62 0.06 7.93 9.28
N ALA A 63 0.88 8.35 10.24
CA ALA A 63 2.28 7.95 10.35
C ALA A 63 2.52 6.99 11.52
N LEU A 64 3.42 6.03 11.29
CA LEU A 64 3.95 5.09 12.26
C LEU A 64 5.47 5.10 12.16
N ALA A 65 6.15 5.50 13.22
CA ALA A 65 7.61 5.47 13.33
C ALA A 65 8.04 4.34 14.26
N MET A 66 9.01 3.55 13.82
CA MET A 66 9.60 2.44 14.57
C MET A 66 11.12 2.57 14.62
N GLU A 67 11.69 2.22 15.75
CA GLU A 67 13.13 2.15 15.93
C GLU A 67 13.47 1.00 16.88
N SER A 68 14.40 0.13 16.50
CA SER A 68 14.95 -0.92 17.36
C SER A 68 16.31 -0.47 17.91
N ARG A 69 16.54 -0.69 19.20
CA ARG A 69 17.75 -0.29 19.90
C ARG A 69 18.32 -1.38 20.78
N ASP A 70 19.65 -1.43 20.85
CA ASP A 70 20.40 -2.13 21.90
C ASP A 70 21.10 -1.06 22.75
N GLY A 71 20.52 -0.72 23.90
CA GLY A 71 20.94 0.42 24.71
C GLY A 71 20.85 1.74 23.91
N ASP A 72 21.99 2.41 23.75
CA ASP A 72 22.09 3.66 22.97
C ASP A 72 22.30 3.43 21.45
N THR A 73 22.54 2.18 21.05
CA THR A 73 22.82 1.83 19.65
C THR A 73 21.52 1.62 18.89
N ILE A 74 21.32 2.38 17.81
CA ILE A 74 20.22 2.15 16.86
C ILE A 74 20.57 0.92 16.03
N LEU A 75 19.68 -0.07 15.98
CA LEU A 75 19.84 -1.27 15.19
C LEU A 75 19.19 -1.08 13.80
N ASP A 76 17.91 -0.64 13.77
CA ASP A 76 17.22 -0.32 12.54
C ASP A 76 16.03 0.62 12.76
N GLN A 77 15.46 1.16 11.66
CA GLN A 77 14.45 2.21 11.69
C GLN A 77 13.44 2.02 10.54
N ALA A 78 12.24 2.54 10.72
CA ALA A 78 11.25 2.69 9.65
C ALA A 78 10.25 3.79 9.99
N ILE A 79 9.82 4.56 9.00
CA ILE A 79 8.63 5.40 9.08
C ILE A 79 7.70 5.00 7.95
N PHE A 80 6.45 4.67 8.30
CA PHE A 80 5.35 4.45 7.36
C PHE A 80 4.40 5.62 7.41
N VAL A 81 3.98 6.14 6.25
CA VAL A 81 2.93 7.15 6.15
C VAL A 81 1.88 6.66 5.16
N ALA A 82 0.69 6.34 5.67
CA ALA A 82 -0.46 5.94 4.85
C ALA A 82 -1.33 7.17 4.56
N CYS A 83 -1.44 7.55 3.28
CA CYS A 83 -2.14 8.76 2.84
C CYS A 83 -3.49 8.44 2.19
N GLY A 84 -4.52 9.22 2.52
CA GLY A 84 -5.83 9.18 1.86
C GLY A 84 -5.77 9.79 0.46
N LEU A 85 -5.03 9.17 -0.46
CA LEU A 85 -4.78 9.63 -1.84
C LEU A 85 -4.98 8.48 -2.84
N VAL A 86 -5.04 8.78 -4.14
CA VAL A 86 -5.11 7.76 -5.20
C VAL A 86 -3.77 7.05 -5.36
N TYR A 87 -2.68 7.80 -5.38
CA TYR A 87 -1.29 7.33 -5.55
C TYR A 87 -0.32 8.37 -4.96
N ILE A 88 0.95 8.01 -4.87
CA ILE A 88 2.01 8.92 -4.43
C ILE A 88 2.93 9.22 -5.62
N GLY A 89 3.20 10.50 -5.87
CA GLY A 89 4.15 10.95 -6.89
C GLY A 89 5.59 10.73 -6.44
N GLY A 90 6.44 10.31 -7.36
CA GLY A 90 7.85 10.11 -7.06
C GLY A 90 8.58 11.40 -6.64
N ASP A 91 8.18 12.55 -7.17
CA ASP A 91 8.67 13.87 -6.75
C ASP A 91 8.24 14.25 -5.34
N VAL A 92 6.99 13.98 -4.95
CA VAL A 92 6.49 14.19 -3.59
C VAL A 92 7.28 13.33 -2.60
N HIS A 93 7.50 12.06 -2.93
CA HIS A 93 8.27 11.15 -2.09
C HIS A 93 9.72 11.66 -1.87
N ALA A 94 10.41 12.06 -2.94
CA ALA A 94 11.77 12.61 -2.85
C ALA A 94 11.83 13.91 -2.02
N ARG A 95 10.87 14.82 -2.22
CA ARG A 95 10.78 16.09 -1.48
C ARG A 95 10.52 15.89 0.02
N VAL A 96 9.64 14.94 0.38
CA VAL A 96 9.43 14.59 1.80
C VAL A 96 10.73 14.06 2.42
N ARG A 97 11.47 13.19 1.73
CA ARG A 97 12.78 12.73 2.20
C ARG A 97 13.76 13.89 2.42
N ASP A 98 13.78 14.86 1.51
CA ASP A 98 14.65 16.05 1.66
C ASP A 98 14.27 16.89 2.88
N GLU A 99 12.97 17.06 3.17
CA GLU A 99 12.49 17.71 4.40
C GLU A 99 12.94 16.94 5.64
N LEU A 100 12.80 15.62 5.67
CA LEU A 100 13.14 14.80 6.83
C LEU A 100 14.63 14.82 7.17
N LYS A 101 15.54 15.04 6.21
CA LYS A 101 16.98 15.20 6.48
C LYS A 101 17.25 16.35 7.47
N THR A 102 16.44 17.40 7.41
CA THR A 102 16.59 18.56 8.28
C THR A 102 15.74 18.47 9.55
N ARG A 103 14.53 17.92 9.45
CA ARG A 103 13.58 17.82 10.57
C ARG A 103 13.94 16.67 11.52
N ILE A 104 14.48 15.56 11.00
CA ILE A 104 14.80 14.35 11.78
C ILE A 104 16.24 13.89 11.46
N PRO A 105 17.27 14.58 11.94
CA PRO A 105 18.66 14.34 11.51
C PRO A 105 19.24 12.97 11.89
N ASN A 106 18.59 12.21 12.78
CA ASN A 106 19.00 10.87 13.19
C ASN A 106 18.19 9.74 12.52
N PHE A 107 17.34 10.07 11.56
CA PHE A 107 16.58 9.13 10.76
C PHE A 107 17.24 8.95 9.40
N ASP A 108 17.36 7.72 8.94
CA ASP A 108 17.76 7.40 7.57
C ASP A 108 16.53 7.59 6.66
N GLU A 109 16.51 8.68 5.91
CA GLU A 109 15.38 9.05 5.05
C GLU A 109 15.07 8.03 3.94
N GLN A 110 16.03 7.13 3.62
CA GLN A 110 15.77 6.02 2.70
C GLN A 110 14.79 5.00 3.30
N LYS A 111 14.63 4.99 4.62
CA LYS A 111 13.71 4.10 5.34
C LYS A 111 12.31 4.69 5.54
N LEU A 112 12.00 5.79 4.84
CA LEU A 112 10.65 6.32 4.71
C LEU A 112 9.86 5.56 3.66
N ILE A 113 8.65 5.12 4.02
CA ILE A 113 7.67 4.49 3.15
C ILE A 113 6.40 5.35 3.15
N ILE A 114 6.00 5.85 1.98
CA ILE A 114 4.73 6.56 1.81
C ILE A 114 3.85 5.73 0.90
N SER A 115 2.61 5.45 1.30
CA SER A 115 1.66 4.67 0.50
C SER A 115 0.29 5.34 0.43
N ALA A 116 -0.48 5.01 -0.60
CA ALA A 116 -1.82 5.53 -0.80
C ALA A 116 -2.90 4.48 -0.51
N THR A 117 -4.05 4.93 0.02
CA THR A 117 -5.24 4.09 0.22
C THR A 117 -6.06 3.89 -1.06
N HIS A 118 -5.68 4.55 -2.14
CA HIS A 118 -6.35 4.58 -3.45
C HIS A 118 -7.71 5.29 -3.44
N THR A 119 -7.83 6.38 -2.66
CA THR A 119 -9.05 7.17 -2.56
C THR A 119 -9.26 8.03 -3.81
N HIS A 120 -10.24 7.69 -4.66
CA HIS A 120 -10.53 8.40 -5.92
C HIS A 120 -11.26 9.74 -5.72
N THR A 121 -11.52 10.12 -4.50
CA THR A 121 -12.10 11.40 -4.09
C THR A 121 -11.08 12.27 -3.32
N ALA A 122 -9.82 12.16 -3.70
CA ALA A 122 -8.68 12.93 -3.19
C ALA A 122 -8.10 13.84 -4.28
N PRO A 123 -7.42 14.96 -3.91
CA PRO A 123 -6.86 15.91 -4.86
C PRO A 123 -5.77 15.31 -5.75
N ILE A 124 -5.66 15.87 -6.97
CA ILE A 124 -4.55 15.59 -7.89
C ILE A 124 -3.32 16.42 -7.52
N MET A 125 -2.14 15.80 -7.52
CA MET A 125 -0.86 16.45 -7.23
C MET A 125 0.00 16.73 -8.47
N PHE A 126 -0.47 16.42 -9.68
CA PHE A 126 0.28 16.57 -10.93
C PHE A 126 -0.37 17.55 -11.87
N GLU A 127 0.42 18.49 -12.37
CA GLU A 127 0.00 19.40 -13.43
C GLU A 127 -0.18 18.66 -14.77
N GLY A 128 -1.03 19.21 -15.62
CA GLY A 128 -1.23 18.73 -16.98
C GLY A 128 -2.10 17.47 -17.12
N ILE A 129 -2.51 16.85 -16.03
CA ILE A 129 -3.40 15.68 -16.03
C ILE A 129 -4.84 16.08 -16.36
N TYR A 130 -5.32 17.17 -15.76
CA TYR A 130 -6.68 17.69 -15.97
C TYR A 130 -6.65 19.14 -16.48
N LYS A 131 -7.68 19.50 -17.24
CA LYS A 131 -7.94 20.90 -17.61
C LYS A 131 -8.68 21.58 -16.46
N ILE A 132 -8.01 22.43 -15.72
CA ILE A 132 -8.55 23.23 -14.63
C ILE A 132 -8.60 24.66 -15.12
N THR A 133 -9.80 25.18 -15.34
CA THR A 133 -10.06 26.53 -15.89
C THR A 133 -10.54 27.52 -14.83
N GLU A 134 -11.03 27.02 -13.72
CA GLU A 134 -11.58 27.78 -12.62
C GLU A 134 -10.45 28.46 -11.81
N PRO A 135 -10.49 29.79 -11.63
CA PRO A 135 -9.41 30.52 -10.98
C PRO A 135 -9.39 30.35 -9.45
N ASP A 136 -10.50 29.87 -8.87
CA ASP A 136 -10.67 29.62 -7.43
C ASP A 136 -10.31 28.20 -7.01
N VAL A 137 -9.82 27.37 -7.95
CA VAL A 137 -9.40 25.99 -7.70
C VAL A 137 -7.90 25.95 -7.46
N MET A 138 -7.48 25.39 -6.32
CA MET A 138 -6.08 25.16 -5.97
C MET A 138 -5.36 24.41 -7.09
N ARG A 139 -4.19 24.89 -7.46
CA ARG A 139 -3.37 24.24 -8.48
C ARG A 139 -2.78 22.94 -7.96
N PRO A 140 -2.63 21.90 -8.81
CA PRO A 140 -2.00 20.64 -8.40
C PRO A 140 -0.60 20.81 -7.80
N ALA A 141 0.19 21.78 -8.30
CA ALA A 141 1.51 22.09 -7.74
C ALA A 141 1.42 22.65 -6.32
N ASP A 142 0.47 23.58 -6.06
CA ASP A 142 0.25 24.16 -4.73
C ASP A 142 -0.22 23.07 -3.74
N PHE A 143 -1.09 22.15 -4.20
CA PHE A 143 -1.48 21.00 -3.39
C PHE A 143 -0.29 20.08 -3.12
N ALA A 144 0.60 19.83 -4.09
CA ALA A 144 1.79 19.01 -3.88
C ALA A 144 2.74 19.66 -2.85
N ASP A 145 2.91 20.97 -2.86
CA ASP A 145 3.70 21.71 -1.86
C ASP A 145 3.09 21.54 -0.46
N PHE A 146 1.79 21.80 -0.31
CA PHE A 146 1.05 21.57 0.93
C PHE A 146 1.17 20.13 1.42
N LEU A 147 1.03 19.15 0.53
CA LEU A 147 1.09 17.72 0.84
C LEU A 147 2.46 17.30 1.38
N VAL A 148 3.55 17.81 0.79
CA VAL A 148 4.92 17.51 1.24
C VAL A 148 5.11 17.97 2.68
N ASP A 149 4.70 19.19 3.02
CA ASP A 149 4.79 19.73 4.38
C ASP A 149 3.98 18.89 5.37
N ARG A 150 2.73 18.54 5.02
CA ARG A 150 1.85 17.78 5.91
C ARG A 150 2.31 16.33 6.13
N ILE A 151 2.86 15.67 5.11
CA ILE A 151 3.45 14.33 5.27
C ILE A 151 4.71 14.40 6.13
N ALA A 152 5.54 15.44 5.94
CA ALA A 152 6.73 15.63 6.75
C ALA A 152 6.36 15.93 8.22
N ASP A 153 5.32 16.75 8.48
CA ASP A 153 4.76 16.96 9.83
C ASP A 153 4.36 15.63 10.47
N ALA A 154 3.57 14.81 9.77
CA ALA A 154 3.13 13.51 10.28
C ALA A 154 4.32 12.60 10.63
N ALA A 155 5.32 12.52 9.75
CA ALA A 155 6.51 11.72 9.99
C ALA A 155 7.31 12.21 11.20
N GLU A 156 7.52 13.53 11.31
CA GLU A 156 8.24 14.17 12.41
C GLU A 156 7.51 14.00 13.76
N GLU A 157 6.19 14.23 13.79
CA GLU A 157 5.37 14.01 14.99
C GLU A 157 5.43 12.55 15.47
N ALA A 158 5.25 11.60 14.55
CA ALA A 158 5.35 10.18 14.89
C ALA A 158 6.75 9.81 15.40
N TRP A 159 7.80 10.33 14.76
CA TRP A 159 9.17 10.11 15.17
C TRP A 159 9.45 10.65 16.58
N ASN A 160 9.00 11.85 16.88
CA ASN A 160 9.20 12.50 18.19
C ASN A 160 8.33 11.88 19.29
N ALA A 161 7.23 11.23 18.95
CA ALA A 161 6.34 10.54 19.89
C ALA A 161 6.83 9.15 20.31
N ARG A 162 7.95 8.62 19.74
CA ARG A 162 8.45 7.27 20.05
C ARG A 162 8.71 7.05 21.53
N LYS A 163 8.25 5.91 22.01
CA LYS A 163 8.45 5.38 23.37
C LYS A 163 8.58 3.87 23.27
N PRO A 164 9.15 3.20 24.30
CA PRO A 164 9.09 1.75 24.40
C PRO A 164 7.66 1.26 24.20
N ALA A 165 7.49 0.22 23.41
CA ALA A 165 6.17 -0.27 23.04
C ALA A 165 6.21 -1.78 22.75
N ASN A 166 5.05 -2.40 22.92
CA ASN A 166 4.83 -3.79 22.54
C ASN A 166 4.18 -3.85 21.15
N VAL A 167 4.55 -4.86 20.38
CA VAL A 167 3.92 -5.19 19.11
C VAL A 167 3.26 -6.55 19.15
N GLY A 168 2.17 -6.72 18.41
CA GLY A 168 1.54 -8.00 18.12
C GLY A 168 0.92 -7.97 16.74
N TRP A 169 0.61 -9.13 16.22
CA TRP A 169 0.03 -9.31 14.88
C TRP A 169 -1.10 -10.30 14.91
N GLY A 170 -2.02 -10.15 13.97
CA GLY A 170 -3.16 -11.03 13.86
C GLY A 170 -3.83 -10.90 12.50
N MET A 171 -4.80 -11.77 12.26
CA MET A 171 -5.54 -11.83 11.02
C MET A 171 -7.00 -12.14 11.28
N GLY A 172 -7.89 -11.45 10.56
CA GLY A 172 -9.29 -11.80 10.42
C GLY A 172 -9.68 -11.83 8.95
N HIS A 173 -10.99 -11.95 8.64
CA HIS A 173 -11.46 -12.03 7.26
C HIS A 173 -12.65 -11.09 7.01
N ALA A 174 -12.60 -10.36 5.90
CA ALA A 174 -13.68 -9.46 5.47
C ALA A 174 -13.95 -9.57 3.97
N VAL A 175 -15.20 -9.85 3.60
CA VAL A 175 -15.63 -9.82 2.20
C VAL A 175 -15.98 -8.38 1.83
N VAL A 176 -14.98 -7.61 1.42
CA VAL A 176 -15.11 -6.19 1.05
C VAL A 176 -14.65 -5.90 -0.38
N ALA A 177 -13.87 -6.81 -0.97
CA ALA A 177 -13.39 -6.72 -2.34
C ALA A 177 -14.04 -7.79 -3.23
N TYR A 178 -14.13 -7.46 -4.51
CA TYR A 178 -14.57 -8.34 -5.59
C TYR A 178 -13.61 -8.18 -6.76
N ASN A 179 -13.17 -9.28 -7.38
CA ASN A 179 -12.46 -9.18 -8.63
C ASN A 179 -13.37 -8.54 -9.68
N ARG A 180 -12.92 -7.41 -10.25
CA ARG A 180 -13.74 -6.56 -11.14
C ARG A 180 -13.67 -6.96 -12.61
N ARG A 181 -12.92 -8.02 -12.95
CA ARG A 181 -12.72 -8.47 -14.32
C ARG A 181 -13.62 -9.66 -14.64
N SER A 182 -14.49 -9.46 -15.64
CA SER A 182 -15.38 -10.49 -16.17
C SER A 182 -14.76 -11.14 -17.40
N VAL A 183 -14.89 -12.48 -17.54
CA VAL A 183 -14.41 -13.25 -18.69
C VAL A 183 -15.60 -13.73 -19.51
N PHE A 184 -15.49 -13.60 -20.83
CA PHE A 184 -16.53 -13.92 -21.80
C PHE A 184 -16.17 -15.14 -22.66
N GLU A 185 -17.13 -15.62 -23.45
CA GLU A 185 -17.06 -16.88 -24.23
C GLU A 185 -15.88 -16.92 -25.20
N ASP A 186 -15.53 -15.78 -25.80
CA ASP A 186 -14.39 -15.63 -26.70
C ASP A 186 -13.04 -15.49 -26.00
N GLY A 187 -13.03 -15.52 -24.66
CA GLY A 187 -11.83 -15.40 -23.83
C GLY A 187 -11.41 -13.97 -23.53
N HIS A 188 -12.12 -12.93 -24.05
CA HIS A 188 -11.77 -11.57 -23.66
C HIS A 188 -12.12 -11.28 -22.20
N GLY A 189 -11.30 -10.42 -21.55
CA GLY A 189 -11.50 -9.91 -20.22
C GLY A 189 -11.96 -8.46 -20.23
N GLN A 190 -12.95 -8.10 -19.40
CA GLN A 190 -13.45 -6.73 -19.30
C GLN A 190 -13.63 -6.31 -17.86
N MET A 191 -13.02 -5.16 -17.49
CA MET A 191 -13.28 -4.53 -16.20
C MET A 191 -14.74 -4.04 -16.14
N TYR A 192 -15.43 -4.42 -15.08
CA TYR A 192 -16.88 -4.16 -14.88
C TYR A 192 -17.75 -4.66 -16.04
N GLY A 193 -17.34 -5.70 -16.77
CA GLY A 193 -18.12 -6.29 -17.84
C GLY A 193 -19.51 -6.75 -17.41
N ASN A 194 -20.47 -6.69 -18.31
CA ASN A 194 -21.86 -7.07 -18.00
C ASN A 194 -21.94 -8.59 -17.74
N ILE A 195 -22.29 -8.96 -16.50
CA ILE A 195 -22.40 -10.35 -16.06
C ILE A 195 -23.79 -10.96 -16.25
N SER A 196 -24.75 -10.20 -16.81
CA SER A 196 -26.14 -10.64 -16.99
C SER A 196 -26.44 -11.11 -18.42
N ILE A 197 -25.41 -11.25 -19.26
CA ILE A 197 -25.53 -11.71 -20.67
C ILE A 197 -25.07 -13.16 -20.81
N ASP A 198 -25.55 -13.82 -21.86
CA ASP A 198 -25.29 -15.25 -22.11
C ASP A 198 -23.83 -15.56 -22.38
N GLU A 199 -23.05 -14.60 -22.89
CA GLU A 199 -21.62 -14.73 -23.18
C GLU A 199 -20.73 -14.68 -21.93
N PHE A 200 -21.24 -14.24 -20.78
CA PHE A 200 -20.48 -14.23 -19.52
C PHE A 200 -20.13 -15.67 -19.09
N ARG A 201 -18.84 -15.90 -18.78
CA ARG A 201 -18.33 -17.22 -18.37
C ARG A 201 -17.82 -17.25 -16.94
N GLY A 202 -17.30 -16.14 -16.41
CA GLY A 202 -16.79 -16.14 -15.04
C GLY A 202 -16.09 -14.87 -14.63
N ILE A 203 -15.59 -14.87 -13.41
CA ILE A 203 -14.71 -13.86 -12.85
C ILE A 203 -13.26 -14.33 -13.06
N GLU A 204 -12.37 -13.43 -13.47
CA GLU A 204 -11.06 -13.80 -14.00
C GLU A 204 -10.08 -14.32 -12.95
N GLY A 205 -10.02 -13.68 -11.79
CA GLY A 205 -8.96 -13.94 -10.81
C GLY A 205 -9.48 -14.19 -9.39
N PRO A 206 -8.54 -14.53 -8.48
CA PRO A 206 -8.87 -14.74 -7.07
C PRO A 206 -9.22 -13.43 -6.38
N VAL A 207 -9.77 -13.54 -5.18
CA VAL A 207 -9.92 -12.48 -4.18
C VAL A 207 -9.19 -12.94 -2.92
N ASP A 208 -8.45 -12.05 -2.28
CA ASP A 208 -7.88 -12.27 -0.95
C ASP A 208 -8.74 -11.52 0.08
N HIS A 209 -9.40 -12.25 0.96
CA HIS A 209 -10.30 -11.70 1.98
C HIS A 209 -9.62 -11.52 3.35
N ALA A 210 -8.33 -11.77 3.46
CA ALA A 210 -7.59 -11.54 4.69
C ALA A 210 -7.57 -10.05 5.04
N VAL A 211 -7.70 -9.77 6.32
CA VAL A 211 -7.41 -8.48 6.95
C VAL A 211 -6.28 -8.74 7.92
N GLU A 212 -5.07 -8.40 7.48
CA GLU A 212 -3.86 -8.60 8.28
C GLU A 212 -3.60 -7.34 9.08
N VAL A 213 -3.27 -7.48 10.37
CA VAL A 213 -3.24 -6.36 11.31
C VAL A 213 -1.99 -6.40 12.18
N LEU A 214 -1.33 -5.24 12.33
CA LEU A 214 -0.35 -4.97 13.37
C LEU A 214 -0.98 -4.12 14.46
N PHE A 215 -0.61 -4.41 15.68
CA PHE A 215 -1.05 -3.71 16.89
C PHE A 215 0.16 -3.21 17.66
N PHE A 216 0.08 -1.98 18.20
CA PHE A 216 1.14 -1.39 18.98
C PHE A 216 0.56 -0.84 20.29
N TRP A 217 1.08 -1.32 21.43
CA TRP A 217 0.65 -0.90 22.75
C TRP A 217 1.77 -0.19 23.48
N ASP A 218 1.43 0.82 24.28
CA ASP A 218 2.36 1.46 25.21
C ASP A 218 2.58 0.62 26.48
N ASP A 219 3.49 1.08 27.35
CA ASP A 219 3.80 0.41 28.64
C ASP A 219 2.61 0.33 29.59
N ALA A 220 1.56 1.15 29.39
CA ALA A 220 0.32 1.11 30.15
C ALA A 220 -0.73 0.16 29.52
N ASP A 221 -0.33 -0.65 28.55
CA ASP A 221 -1.19 -1.58 27.81
C ASP A 221 -2.30 -0.90 26.97
N ARG A 222 -2.13 0.37 26.67
CA ARG A 222 -3.03 1.15 25.84
C ARG A 222 -2.63 1.01 24.37
N LEU A 223 -3.57 0.67 23.51
CA LEU A 223 -3.36 0.59 22.05
C LEU A 223 -3.15 2.02 21.51
N ILE A 224 -1.96 2.28 20.95
CA ILE A 224 -1.56 3.60 20.44
C ILE A 224 -1.65 3.68 18.92
N ALA A 225 -1.38 2.57 18.22
CA ALA A 225 -1.45 2.49 16.77
C ALA A 225 -1.86 1.10 16.28
N THR A 226 -2.41 1.06 15.08
CA THR A 226 -2.69 -0.18 14.35
C THR A 226 -2.52 0.04 12.87
N SER A 227 -1.90 -0.93 12.18
CA SER A 227 -1.83 -0.96 10.72
C SER A 227 -2.74 -2.06 10.20
N VAL A 228 -3.62 -1.73 9.25
CA VAL A 228 -4.65 -2.64 8.74
C VAL A 228 -4.44 -2.81 7.23
N ASN A 229 -3.99 -3.98 6.82
CA ASN A 229 -3.80 -4.32 5.40
C ASN A 229 -5.04 -5.01 4.85
N VAL A 230 -5.63 -4.40 3.81
CA VAL A 230 -6.84 -4.89 3.14
C VAL A 230 -6.59 -4.96 1.64
N VAL A 231 -6.86 -6.10 1.02
CA VAL A 231 -6.72 -6.29 -0.43
C VAL A 231 -7.94 -5.70 -1.16
N CYS A 232 -8.12 -4.39 -0.99
CA CYS A 232 -9.24 -3.63 -1.56
C CYS A 232 -8.84 -2.15 -1.71
N PRO A 233 -8.94 -1.57 -2.92
CA PRO A 233 -8.75 -0.14 -3.10
C PRO A 233 -9.92 0.64 -2.52
N SER A 234 -9.68 1.81 -1.91
CA SER A 234 -10.77 2.64 -1.36
C SER A 234 -11.41 3.52 -2.43
N GLN A 235 -12.25 2.91 -3.25
CA GLN A 235 -12.89 3.56 -4.41
C GLN A 235 -14.40 3.30 -4.50
N GLU A 236 -15.08 3.07 -3.37
CA GLU A 236 -16.52 2.81 -3.36
C GLU A 236 -17.33 4.03 -3.83
N VAL A 237 -16.87 5.23 -3.47
CA VAL A 237 -17.51 6.51 -3.83
C VAL A 237 -16.74 7.27 -4.92
N GLU A 238 -16.02 6.57 -5.77
CA GLU A 238 -15.13 7.13 -6.80
C GLU A 238 -15.79 8.10 -7.79
N GLY A 239 -17.12 8.07 -7.92
CA GLY A 239 -17.89 8.93 -8.81
C GLY A 239 -18.26 10.30 -8.23
N LEU A 240 -18.08 10.52 -6.92
CA LEU A 240 -18.44 11.78 -6.26
C LEU A 240 -17.47 12.92 -6.61
N SER A 241 -17.97 14.17 -6.55
CA SER A 241 -17.18 15.39 -6.72
C SER A 241 -17.00 16.15 -5.40
N VAL A 242 -16.65 15.42 -4.35
CA VAL A 242 -16.36 15.92 -2.99
C VAL A 242 -15.06 15.28 -2.50
N VAL A 243 -14.38 15.90 -1.54
CA VAL A 243 -13.26 15.24 -0.85
C VAL A 243 -13.83 14.24 0.16
N ASN A 244 -13.40 12.97 0.04
CA ASN A 244 -13.89 11.88 0.88
C ASN A 244 -12.81 10.80 1.03
N ALA A 245 -12.56 10.35 2.26
CA ALA A 245 -11.58 9.29 2.57
C ALA A 245 -12.12 7.87 2.32
N ASP A 246 -13.26 7.74 1.63
CA ASP A 246 -13.94 6.48 1.33
C ASP A 246 -14.17 5.65 2.62
N PHE A 247 -14.17 4.32 2.55
CA PHE A 247 -14.43 3.46 3.70
C PHE A 247 -13.39 3.59 4.84
N TRP A 248 -12.23 4.20 4.61
CA TRP A 248 -11.25 4.39 5.68
C TRP A 248 -11.71 5.41 6.73
N HIS A 249 -12.55 6.39 6.38
CA HIS A 249 -13.12 7.30 7.38
C HIS A 249 -13.95 6.55 8.42
N PRO A 250 -15.04 5.83 8.07
CA PRO A 250 -15.83 5.10 9.07
C PRO A 250 -15.06 3.93 9.73
N VAL A 251 -14.02 3.35 9.12
CA VAL A 251 -13.13 2.39 9.79
C VAL A 251 -12.38 3.07 10.94
N ARG A 252 -11.73 4.21 10.70
CA ARG A 252 -10.99 4.96 11.71
C ARG A 252 -11.90 5.39 12.86
N GLU A 253 -13.02 6.02 12.53
CA GLU A 253 -13.98 6.49 13.53
C GLU A 253 -14.55 5.35 14.37
N GLY A 254 -14.87 4.21 13.76
CA GLY A 254 -15.38 3.04 14.47
C GLY A 254 -14.35 2.40 15.40
N LEU A 255 -13.07 2.36 15.05
CA LEU A 255 -11.99 1.88 15.90
C LEU A 255 -11.68 2.87 17.02
N LYS A 256 -11.57 4.17 16.72
CA LYS A 256 -11.36 5.23 17.71
C LYS A 256 -12.46 5.28 18.77
N ALA A 257 -13.72 5.10 18.37
CA ALA A 257 -14.85 5.06 19.30
C ALA A 257 -14.77 3.91 20.32
N LYS A 258 -14.11 2.81 19.97
CA LYS A 258 -13.98 1.62 20.84
C LYS A 258 -12.68 1.59 21.64
N PHE A 259 -11.57 2.05 21.06
CA PHE A 259 -10.23 1.86 21.63
C PHE A 259 -9.55 3.18 22.04
N GLY A 260 -10.18 4.33 21.79
CA GLY A 260 -9.69 5.65 22.19
C GLY A 260 -9.50 6.59 21.01
N HIS A 261 -9.82 7.86 21.23
CA HIS A 261 -9.78 8.89 20.17
C HIS A 261 -8.36 9.16 19.67
N ASP A 262 -7.34 8.87 20.47
CA ASP A 262 -5.92 9.06 20.11
C ASP A 262 -5.34 7.88 19.32
N LEU A 263 -6.12 6.81 19.07
CA LEU A 263 -5.67 5.68 18.27
C LEU A 263 -5.38 6.10 16.83
N VAL A 264 -4.15 5.85 16.39
CA VAL A 264 -3.74 6.06 15.00
C VAL A 264 -3.98 4.79 14.19
N VAL A 265 -4.72 4.92 13.08
CA VAL A 265 -5.09 3.78 12.21
C VAL A 265 -4.52 4.01 10.82
N LEU A 266 -3.49 3.22 10.46
CA LEU A 266 -2.92 3.21 9.13
C LEU A 266 -3.69 2.23 8.25
N GLY A 267 -4.23 2.71 7.14
CA GLY A 267 -4.83 1.87 6.10
C GLY A 267 -3.80 1.51 5.04
N TRP A 268 -3.49 0.23 4.90
CA TRP A 268 -2.59 -0.27 3.85
C TRP A 268 -3.39 -1.01 2.79
N THR A 269 -3.18 -0.64 1.52
CA THR A 269 -3.81 -1.31 0.39
C THR A 269 -2.94 -2.49 -0.05
N GLY A 270 -3.47 -3.71 0.05
CA GLY A 270 -2.81 -4.92 -0.44
C GLY A 270 -2.84 -5.01 -1.97
N ALA A 271 -2.21 -6.03 -2.55
CA ALA A 271 -2.18 -6.26 -4.00
C ALA A 271 -3.61 -6.45 -4.54
N SER A 272 -4.19 -5.40 -5.12
CA SER A 272 -5.62 -5.31 -5.46
C SER A 272 -5.90 -4.63 -6.81
N GLY A 273 -4.94 -4.63 -7.75
CA GLY A 273 -5.10 -3.98 -9.05
C GLY A 273 -6.25 -4.51 -9.91
N ASP A 274 -6.71 -5.73 -9.65
CA ASP A 274 -7.88 -6.36 -10.27
C ASP A 274 -9.13 -6.39 -9.37
N GLN A 275 -9.08 -5.74 -8.19
CA GLN A 275 -10.17 -5.72 -7.22
C GLN A 275 -10.94 -4.40 -7.24
N SER A 276 -12.11 -4.42 -6.61
CA SER A 276 -12.96 -3.26 -6.35
C SER A 276 -13.87 -3.54 -5.15
N PRO A 277 -14.24 -2.52 -4.36
CA PRO A 277 -15.28 -2.65 -3.35
C PRO A 277 -16.69 -2.82 -3.95
N HIS A 278 -16.90 -2.46 -5.23
CA HIS A 278 -18.18 -2.52 -5.88
C HIS A 278 -18.68 -3.97 -6.02
N ILE A 279 -19.90 -4.22 -5.53
CA ILE A 279 -20.51 -5.55 -5.58
C ILE A 279 -20.71 -5.97 -7.04
N ARG A 280 -20.17 -7.13 -7.43
CA ARG A 280 -20.28 -7.64 -8.80
C ARG A 280 -21.48 -8.57 -9.01
N TYR A 281 -21.72 -9.45 -8.07
CA TYR A 281 -22.83 -10.41 -8.10
C TYR A 281 -23.50 -10.42 -6.72
N ARG A 282 -24.73 -10.87 -6.61
CA ARG A 282 -25.55 -10.85 -5.40
C ARG A 282 -25.94 -9.44 -4.93
N THR A 283 -25.91 -8.43 -5.81
CA THR A 283 -26.12 -7.02 -5.46
C THR A 283 -27.44 -6.84 -4.70
N ALA A 284 -28.56 -7.37 -5.19
CA ALA A 284 -29.87 -7.25 -4.54
C ALA A 284 -29.89 -7.85 -3.11
N ALA A 285 -29.21 -8.99 -2.90
CA ALA A 285 -29.11 -9.62 -1.58
C ALA A 285 -28.25 -8.80 -0.60
N GLU A 286 -27.11 -8.31 -1.08
CA GLU A 286 -26.20 -7.47 -0.30
C GLU A 286 -26.87 -6.13 0.08
N ASP A 287 -27.52 -5.47 -0.87
CA ASP A 287 -28.26 -4.22 -0.65
C ASP A 287 -29.39 -4.42 0.36
N ARG A 288 -30.19 -5.47 0.20
CA ARG A 288 -31.25 -5.79 1.16
C ARG A 288 -30.69 -5.96 2.58
N MET A 289 -29.58 -6.70 2.76
CA MET A 289 -29.01 -6.92 4.09
C MET A 289 -28.42 -5.63 4.69
N ARG A 290 -27.83 -4.78 3.86
CA ARG A 290 -27.32 -3.48 4.23
C ARG A 290 -28.46 -2.53 4.68
N GLU A 291 -29.53 -2.45 3.89
CA GLU A 291 -30.71 -1.63 4.18
C GLU A 291 -31.40 -2.06 5.46
N LEU A 292 -31.55 -3.37 5.69
CA LEU A 292 -32.12 -3.90 6.94
C LEU A 292 -31.30 -3.54 8.19
N ARG A 293 -30.01 -3.21 8.01
CA ARG A 293 -29.13 -2.71 9.08
C ARG A 293 -29.14 -1.20 9.20
N GLY A 294 -29.75 -0.47 8.27
CA GLY A 294 -29.75 0.99 8.22
C GLY A 294 -28.36 1.58 7.95
N LEU A 295 -27.51 0.87 7.19
CA LEU A 295 -26.13 1.27 6.93
C LEU A 295 -25.98 1.87 5.53
N SER A 296 -25.09 2.86 5.38
CA SER A 296 -24.54 3.25 4.09
C SER A 296 -23.64 2.15 3.51
N ARG A 297 -23.23 2.28 2.26
CA ARG A 297 -22.30 1.32 1.66
C ARG A 297 -20.92 1.38 2.33
N LEU A 298 -20.43 2.58 2.63
CA LEU A 298 -19.17 2.78 3.36
C LEU A 298 -19.21 2.18 4.77
N ASP A 299 -20.33 2.38 5.50
CA ASP A 299 -20.51 1.81 6.85
C ASP A 299 -20.54 0.27 6.83
N GLU A 300 -21.15 -0.35 5.80
CA GLU A 300 -21.17 -1.81 5.68
C GLU A 300 -19.77 -2.37 5.41
N ILE A 301 -18.96 -1.72 4.56
CA ILE A 301 -17.55 -2.09 4.33
C ILE A 301 -16.76 -1.94 5.63
N ALA A 302 -16.86 -0.78 6.29
CA ALA A 302 -16.19 -0.50 7.55
C ALA A 302 -16.56 -1.50 8.65
N ARG A 303 -17.84 -1.83 8.79
CA ARG A 303 -18.33 -2.84 9.74
C ARG A 303 -17.68 -4.20 9.53
N ARG A 304 -17.46 -4.61 8.27
CA ARG A 304 -16.81 -5.89 7.93
C ARG A 304 -15.33 -5.86 8.29
N ILE A 305 -14.63 -4.77 7.95
CA ILE A 305 -13.21 -4.59 8.29
C ILE A 305 -13.02 -4.54 9.81
N ILE A 306 -13.83 -3.76 10.54
CA ILE A 306 -13.73 -3.64 12.00
C ILE A 306 -13.96 -4.99 12.68
N ARG A 307 -14.91 -5.82 12.22
CA ARG A 307 -15.12 -7.16 12.77
C ARG A 307 -13.94 -8.09 12.55
N ALA A 308 -13.33 -8.04 11.37
CA ALA A 308 -12.11 -8.80 11.08
C ALA A 308 -10.92 -8.31 11.93
N TRP A 309 -10.83 -6.99 12.13
CA TRP A 309 -9.84 -6.38 13.02
C TRP A 309 -10.06 -6.82 14.48
N GLU A 310 -11.31 -6.86 14.97
CA GLU A 310 -11.64 -7.33 16.33
C GLU A 310 -11.26 -8.80 16.51
N GLU A 311 -11.52 -9.66 15.53
CA GLU A 311 -11.09 -11.06 15.51
C GLU A 311 -9.57 -11.19 15.62
N ALA A 312 -8.82 -10.41 14.83
CA ALA A 312 -7.37 -10.34 14.88
C ALA A 312 -6.85 -9.83 16.24
N HIS A 313 -7.49 -8.77 16.79
CA HIS A 313 -7.12 -8.18 18.07
C HIS A 313 -7.35 -9.16 19.26
N ASP A 314 -8.43 -9.93 19.23
CA ASP A 314 -8.74 -10.90 20.29
C ASP A 314 -7.67 -11.99 20.40
N GLY A 315 -7.03 -12.35 19.29
CA GLY A 315 -5.85 -13.22 19.28
C GLY A 315 -4.58 -12.48 19.70
N ALA A 316 -4.25 -11.40 19.00
CA ALA A 316 -2.98 -10.68 19.18
C ALA A 316 -2.73 -10.14 20.59
N LYS A 317 -3.79 -9.72 21.30
CA LYS A 317 -3.66 -9.24 22.68
C LYS A 317 -3.20 -10.30 23.70
N GLN A 318 -3.21 -11.60 23.33
CA GLN A 318 -2.76 -12.70 24.19
C GLN A 318 -1.24 -12.85 24.15
N GLU A 319 -0.58 -12.34 23.11
CA GLU A 319 0.86 -12.45 22.92
C GLU A 319 1.39 -11.12 22.35
N LYS A 320 2.17 -10.42 23.18
CA LYS A 320 2.76 -9.12 22.86
C LYS A 320 4.26 -9.18 23.05
N PHE A 321 5.00 -8.55 22.16
CA PHE A 321 6.44 -8.61 22.13
C PHE A 321 7.02 -7.19 22.24
N ASP A 322 8.00 -7.00 23.12
CA ASP A 322 8.78 -5.76 23.29
C ASP A 322 10.22 -5.90 22.79
N ASP A 323 10.66 -7.12 22.58
CA ASP A 323 11.99 -7.51 22.10
C ASP A 323 11.83 -8.31 20.79
N VAL A 324 11.77 -7.63 19.67
CA VAL A 324 11.65 -8.25 18.35
C VAL A 324 12.68 -7.69 17.40
N PRO A 325 13.24 -8.52 16.51
CA PRO A 325 14.06 -8.01 15.43
C PRO A 325 13.26 -7.06 14.54
N LEU A 326 13.82 -5.87 14.30
CA LEU A 326 13.43 -4.96 13.24
C LEU A 326 14.59 -4.93 12.24
N VAL A 327 14.33 -5.36 11.02
CA VAL A 327 15.28 -5.31 9.91
C VAL A 327 14.58 -4.67 8.72
N HIS A 328 15.14 -3.60 8.18
CA HIS A 328 14.58 -2.87 7.04
C HIS A 328 15.59 -2.81 5.89
N ILE A 329 15.34 -3.57 4.85
CA ILE A 329 16.13 -3.61 3.62
C ILE A 329 15.47 -2.69 2.59
N VAL A 330 16.27 -1.77 2.03
CA VAL A 330 15.88 -0.92 0.92
C VAL A 330 16.80 -1.21 -0.25
N LYS A 331 16.26 -1.55 -1.40
CA LYS A 331 17.05 -1.81 -2.60
C LYS A 331 16.30 -1.46 -3.88
N ASN A 332 17.02 -1.04 -4.89
CA ASN A 332 16.47 -0.92 -6.24
C ASN A 332 16.44 -2.28 -6.93
N ILE A 333 15.31 -2.57 -7.58
CA ILE A 333 15.13 -3.74 -8.44
C ILE A 333 14.78 -3.29 -9.86
N GLU A 334 15.25 -4.04 -10.84
CA GLU A 334 15.02 -3.75 -12.26
C GLU A 334 13.92 -4.68 -12.80
N LEU A 335 12.80 -4.09 -13.21
CA LEU A 335 11.67 -4.81 -13.79
C LEU A 335 11.63 -4.60 -15.29
N PRO A 336 11.50 -5.66 -16.11
CA PRO A 336 11.45 -5.51 -17.58
C PRO A 336 10.26 -4.66 -18.00
N GLU A 337 10.53 -3.64 -18.85
CA GLU A 337 9.47 -2.85 -19.47
C GLU A 337 8.65 -3.77 -20.39
N ARG A 338 7.30 -3.62 -20.37
CA ARG A 338 6.41 -4.33 -21.30
C ARG A 338 6.68 -3.89 -22.73
N ILE A 339 6.97 -4.84 -23.59
CA ILE A 339 7.19 -4.60 -25.03
C ILE A 339 5.87 -4.23 -25.70
N VAL A 340 5.89 -3.17 -26.50
CA VAL A 340 4.79 -2.74 -27.34
C VAL A 340 4.89 -3.48 -28.69
N THR A 341 3.84 -4.17 -29.10
CA THR A 341 3.77 -4.85 -30.38
C THR A 341 3.40 -3.89 -31.53
N ASP A 342 3.72 -4.24 -32.77
CA ASP A 342 3.32 -3.47 -33.96
C ASP A 342 1.80 -3.25 -34.02
N GLN A 343 1.03 -4.28 -33.62
CA GLN A 343 -0.43 -4.21 -33.59
C GLN A 343 -0.93 -3.20 -32.53
N GLU A 344 -0.34 -3.18 -31.34
CA GLU A 344 -0.69 -2.23 -30.27
C GLU A 344 -0.32 -0.80 -30.67
N TYR A 345 0.82 -0.60 -31.35
CA TYR A 345 1.24 0.69 -31.88
C TYR A 345 0.24 1.25 -32.92
N GLU A 346 -0.14 0.45 -33.93
CA GLU A 346 -1.10 0.88 -34.96
C GLU A 346 -2.50 1.10 -34.34
N ALA A 347 -2.93 0.29 -33.39
CA ALA A 347 -4.16 0.50 -32.68
C ALA A 347 -4.16 1.82 -31.89
N ALA A 348 -3.07 2.12 -31.18
CA ALA A 348 -2.93 3.37 -30.43
C ALA A 348 -2.97 4.60 -31.35
N LYS A 349 -2.34 4.52 -32.51
CA LYS A 349 -2.33 5.59 -33.55
C LYS A 349 -3.74 5.86 -34.09
N SER A 350 -4.48 4.79 -34.45
CA SER A 350 -5.88 4.89 -34.88
C SER A 350 -6.79 5.50 -33.84
N GLU A 351 -6.58 5.13 -32.56
CA GLU A 351 -7.34 5.69 -31.43
C GLU A 351 -7.05 7.18 -31.21
N ILE A 352 -5.81 7.64 -31.38
CA ILE A 352 -5.45 9.06 -31.32
C ILE A 352 -6.17 9.83 -32.45
N GLU A 353 -6.17 9.32 -33.66
CA GLU A 353 -6.86 9.96 -34.81
C GLU A 353 -8.38 10.08 -34.55
N THR A 354 -8.97 9.05 -33.95
CA THR A 354 -10.40 9.05 -33.57
C THR A 354 -10.70 10.00 -32.42
N ALA A 355 -9.90 9.96 -31.36
CA ALA A 355 -10.07 10.79 -30.18
C ALA A 355 -9.84 12.28 -30.47
N SER A 356 -8.95 12.61 -31.43
CA SER A 356 -8.63 14.00 -31.80
C SER A 356 -9.82 14.77 -32.40
N LYS A 357 -10.91 14.09 -32.76
CA LYS A 357 -12.13 14.72 -33.26
C LYS A 357 -12.94 15.41 -32.14
N ASP A 358 -12.70 15.06 -30.87
CA ASP A 358 -13.33 15.69 -29.70
C ASP A 358 -12.26 16.24 -28.75
N PRO A 359 -12.23 17.57 -28.51
CA PRO A 359 -11.24 18.19 -27.63
C PRO A 359 -11.35 17.73 -26.16
N ASN A 360 -12.42 17.07 -25.77
CA ASN A 360 -12.59 16.52 -24.42
C ASN A 360 -11.86 15.18 -24.23
N HIS A 361 -11.43 14.55 -25.32
CA HIS A 361 -10.69 13.28 -25.28
C HIS A 361 -9.17 13.45 -25.05
N TYR A 362 -8.71 14.61 -24.58
CA TYR A 362 -7.29 14.89 -24.37
C TYR A 362 -6.58 13.86 -23.48
N ARG A 363 -7.25 13.35 -22.45
CA ARG A 363 -6.69 12.27 -21.59
C ARG A 363 -6.49 10.97 -22.35
N ARG A 364 -7.46 10.59 -23.18
CA ARG A 364 -7.37 9.40 -24.04
C ARG A 364 -6.23 9.54 -25.04
N ILE A 365 -6.07 10.71 -25.66
CA ILE A 365 -4.97 11.03 -26.57
C ILE A 365 -3.63 10.87 -25.85
N ALA A 366 -3.46 11.47 -24.66
CA ALA A 366 -2.23 11.37 -23.88
C ALA A 366 -1.90 9.90 -23.55
N TRP A 367 -2.87 9.12 -23.10
CA TRP A 367 -2.73 7.71 -22.74
C TRP A 367 -2.26 6.83 -23.90
N HIS A 368 -2.78 7.05 -25.13
CA HIS A 368 -2.32 6.35 -26.31
C HIS A 368 -0.98 6.90 -26.85
N THR A 369 -0.71 8.20 -26.67
CA THR A 369 0.56 8.81 -27.09
C THR A 369 1.76 8.21 -26.34
N ASP A 370 1.61 7.84 -25.07
CA ASP A 370 2.68 7.19 -24.31
C ASP A 370 3.05 5.81 -24.88
N VAL A 371 2.10 5.08 -25.47
CA VAL A 371 2.37 3.82 -26.20
C VAL A 371 3.24 4.08 -27.42
N LEU A 372 2.93 5.15 -28.21
CA LEU A 372 3.72 5.49 -29.37
C LEU A 372 5.18 5.83 -28.99
N LYS A 373 5.36 6.65 -27.95
CA LYS A 373 6.70 7.02 -27.46
C LYS A 373 7.50 5.80 -26.98
N ARG A 374 6.85 4.85 -26.28
CA ARG A 374 7.49 3.60 -25.84
C ARG A 374 7.90 2.76 -27.02
N TYR A 375 7.05 2.59 -28.02
CA TYR A 375 7.37 1.86 -29.24
C TYR A 375 8.54 2.49 -30.00
N GLU A 376 8.56 3.83 -30.17
CA GLU A 376 9.63 4.55 -30.85
C GLU A 376 10.98 4.38 -30.13
N ARG A 377 11.01 4.46 -28.77
CA ARG A 377 12.22 4.16 -27.99
C ARG A 377 12.67 2.71 -28.19
N GLN A 378 11.73 1.78 -28.20
CA GLN A 378 11.99 0.35 -28.42
C GLN A 378 12.61 0.10 -29.79
N GLN A 379 12.11 0.72 -30.87
CA GLN A 379 12.68 0.62 -32.21
C GLN A 379 14.07 1.26 -32.30
N ALA A 380 14.35 2.28 -31.52
CA ALA A 380 15.67 2.90 -31.40
C ALA A 380 16.67 2.08 -30.56
N GLY A 381 16.25 0.95 -30.00
CA GLY A 381 17.08 0.11 -29.14
C GLY A 381 17.29 0.69 -27.72
N SER A 382 16.46 1.64 -27.30
CA SER A 382 16.54 2.31 -26.00
C SER A 382 15.44 1.79 -25.06
N ILE A 383 15.42 0.48 -24.82
CA ILE A 383 14.56 -0.12 -23.80
C ILE A 383 15.29 -0.07 -22.47
N GLU A 384 14.71 0.64 -21.51
CA GLU A 384 15.23 0.71 -20.16
C GLU A 384 14.28 -0.03 -19.21
N PRO A 385 14.78 -0.83 -18.25
CA PRO A 385 13.94 -1.45 -17.25
C PRO A 385 13.31 -0.37 -16.38
N TYR A 386 12.14 -0.69 -15.79
CA TYR A 386 11.55 0.12 -14.74
C TYR A 386 12.32 -0.15 -13.43
N THR A 387 12.99 0.88 -12.93
CA THR A 387 13.66 0.80 -11.62
C THR A 387 12.66 1.07 -10.51
N MET A 388 12.43 0.10 -9.63
CA MET A 388 11.55 0.22 -8.47
C MET A 388 12.37 0.14 -7.18
N GLU A 389 12.08 1.02 -6.24
CA GLU A 389 12.60 0.90 -4.88
C GLU A 389 11.75 -0.10 -4.10
N LEU A 390 12.35 -1.23 -3.74
CA LEU A 390 11.72 -2.26 -2.91
C LEU A 390 12.09 -2.03 -1.45
N HIS A 391 11.08 -1.84 -0.59
CA HIS A 391 11.23 -1.98 0.85
C HIS A 391 10.78 -3.36 1.29
N ALA A 392 11.63 -4.06 2.04
CA ALA A 392 11.29 -5.30 2.72
C ALA A 392 11.67 -5.18 4.19
N LEU A 393 10.70 -5.38 5.05
CA LEU A 393 10.85 -5.26 6.51
C LEU A 393 10.58 -6.61 7.18
N ARG A 394 11.39 -6.94 8.19
CA ARG A 394 11.08 -7.95 9.20
C ARG A 394 10.75 -7.25 10.51
N LEU A 395 9.64 -7.61 11.15
CA LEU A 395 9.26 -7.18 12.50
C LEU A 395 8.84 -8.43 13.28
N GLY A 396 9.73 -8.95 14.10
CA GLY A 396 9.51 -10.27 14.73
C GLY A 396 9.35 -11.37 13.69
N ASP A 397 8.19 -12.05 13.74
CA ASP A 397 7.85 -13.16 12.82
C ASP A 397 7.10 -12.70 11.56
N VAL A 398 6.87 -11.40 11.40
CA VAL A 398 6.14 -10.89 10.24
C VAL A 398 7.04 -10.16 9.26
N ALA A 399 6.65 -10.17 7.98
CA ALA A 399 7.27 -9.41 6.91
C ALA A 399 6.31 -8.35 6.36
N ILE A 400 6.89 -7.23 5.92
CA ILE A 400 6.19 -6.19 5.19
C ILE A 400 6.98 -5.92 3.91
N ALA A 401 6.32 -5.92 2.76
CA ALA A 401 6.96 -5.58 1.49
C ALA A 401 6.11 -4.60 0.70
N THR A 402 6.78 -3.66 0.00
CA THR A 402 6.10 -2.62 -0.77
C THR A 402 6.29 -2.79 -2.27
N ASN A 403 5.40 -2.17 -3.04
CA ASN A 403 5.59 -1.97 -4.47
C ASN A 403 4.87 -0.69 -4.95
N ASP A 404 5.31 -0.16 -6.09
CA ASP A 404 4.79 1.07 -6.68
C ASP A 404 3.42 0.90 -7.35
N PHE A 405 3.02 -0.31 -7.68
CA PHE A 405 2.01 -0.64 -8.70
C PHE A 405 0.62 -0.84 -8.12
N GLU A 406 -0.38 -0.79 -9.01
CA GLU A 406 -1.66 -1.47 -8.83
C GLU A 406 -1.46 -2.95 -9.22
N LEU A 407 -0.89 -3.72 -8.30
CA LEU A 407 -0.48 -5.10 -8.49
C LEU A 407 -1.69 -6.04 -8.44
N PHE A 408 -1.85 -6.94 -9.42
CA PHE A 408 -2.94 -7.91 -9.38
C PHE A 408 -2.80 -8.89 -8.23
N THR A 409 -3.92 -9.24 -7.62
CA THR A 409 -4.03 -10.04 -6.38
C THR A 409 -3.26 -11.35 -6.42
N GLN A 410 -3.23 -12.03 -7.57
CA GLN A 410 -2.51 -13.30 -7.72
C GLN A 410 -1.01 -13.19 -7.38
N PHE A 411 -0.35 -12.07 -7.68
CA PHE A 411 1.05 -11.85 -7.35
C PHE A 411 1.24 -11.66 -5.83
N GLY A 412 0.35 -10.91 -5.17
CA GLY A 412 0.36 -10.78 -3.71
C GLY A 412 0.17 -12.13 -3.01
N ILE A 413 -0.74 -12.96 -3.51
CA ILE A 413 -0.93 -14.34 -3.00
C ILE A 413 0.34 -15.17 -3.18
N GLN A 414 1.04 -15.06 -4.32
CA GLN A 414 2.30 -15.76 -4.53
C GLN A 414 3.38 -15.32 -3.54
N MET A 415 3.50 -14.01 -3.27
CA MET A 415 4.45 -13.48 -2.29
C MET A 415 4.17 -14.04 -0.90
N LYS A 416 2.91 -13.97 -0.44
CA LYS A 416 2.48 -14.51 0.85
C LYS A 416 2.73 -16.03 0.96
N ALA A 417 2.37 -16.79 -0.08
CA ALA A 417 2.49 -18.25 -0.08
C ALA A 417 3.94 -18.75 -0.08
N LYS A 418 4.89 -17.99 -0.63
CA LYS A 418 6.32 -18.33 -0.73
C LYS A 418 7.16 -17.75 0.40
N SER A 419 6.61 -16.84 1.17
CA SER A 419 7.28 -16.20 2.31
C SER A 419 7.52 -17.18 3.45
N ARG A 420 8.66 -17.03 4.15
CA ARG A 420 8.96 -17.74 5.40
C ARG A 420 8.35 -17.08 6.64
N ALA A 421 7.97 -15.80 6.52
CA ALA A 421 7.33 -15.10 7.62
C ALA A 421 5.98 -15.73 7.99
N LEU A 422 5.61 -15.64 9.26
CA LEU A 422 4.30 -16.09 9.76
C LEU A 422 3.15 -15.33 9.06
N HIS A 423 3.29 -14.01 8.91
CA HIS A 423 2.43 -13.15 8.12
C HIS A 423 3.28 -12.30 7.17
N THR A 424 2.73 -12.00 5.98
CA THR A 424 3.41 -11.13 5.00
C THR A 424 2.43 -10.07 4.51
N PHE A 425 2.65 -8.85 4.95
CA PHE A 425 1.92 -7.67 4.51
C PHE A 425 2.46 -7.20 3.16
N ILE A 426 1.62 -7.10 2.16
CA ILE A 426 1.97 -6.50 0.88
C ILE A 426 1.31 -5.13 0.80
N ILE A 427 2.10 -4.07 0.63
CA ILE A 427 1.63 -2.70 0.48
C ILE A 427 1.90 -2.26 -0.96
N GLN A 428 0.85 -2.03 -1.72
CA GLN A 428 0.93 -1.44 -3.06
C GLN A 428 0.82 0.09 -3.01
N LEU A 429 1.03 0.75 -4.15
CA LEU A 429 0.91 2.21 -4.30
C LEU A 429 1.88 2.99 -3.38
N ALA A 430 3.08 2.43 -3.20
CA ALA A 430 4.17 3.10 -2.50
C ALA A 430 5.03 3.99 -3.43
N GLY A 431 4.63 4.12 -4.70
CA GLY A 431 5.30 4.92 -5.73
C GLY A 431 4.40 5.15 -6.95
N PRO A 432 4.97 5.63 -8.08
CA PRO A 432 4.24 6.10 -9.25
C PRO A 432 3.88 5.00 -10.27
N GLY A 433 3.89 3.73 -9.89
CA GLY A 433 3.68 2.61 -10.81
C GLY A 433 2.28 2.55 -11.43
N THR A 434 2.16 1.78 -12.49
CA THR A 434 0.91 1.50 -13.20
C THR A 434 0.39 0.10 -12.84
N TYR A 435 -0.60 -0.44 -13.55
CA TYR A 435 -1.04 -1.82 -13.30
C TYR A 435 0.02 -2.85 -13.69
N ILE A 436 0.12 -3.95 -12.92
CA ILE A 436 0.80 -5.18 -13.34
C ILE A 436 -0.23 -6.31 -13.42
N PRO A 437 -0.65 -6.70 -14.65
CA PRO A 437 -1.63 -7.75 -14.86
C PRO A 437 -1.00 -9.14 -14.80
N THR A 438 -1.80 -10.16 -14.49
CA THR A 438 -1.40 -11.56 -14.67
C THR A 438 -1.28 -11.93 -16.17
N PRO A 439 -0.59 -13.03 -16.52
CA PRO A 439 -0.54 -13.52 -17.91
C PRO A 439 -1.94 -13.78 -18.49
N ILE A 440 -2.87 -14.27 -17.69
CA ILE A 440 -4.27 -14.53 -18.10
C ILE A 440 -4.96 -13.21 -18.43
N ALA A 441 -4.84 -12.22 -17.58
CA ALA A 441 -5.43 -10.90 -17.80
C ALA A 441 -4.82 -10.20 -19.02
N ALA A 442 -3.50 -10.29 -19.20
CA ALA A 442 -2.82 -9.73 -20.36
C ALA A 442 -3.30 -10.37 -21.68
N ALA A 443 -3.54 -11.67 -21.69
CA ALA A 443 -4.09 -12.38 -22.84
C ALA A 443 -5.57 -12.01 -23.12
N GLY A 444 -6.37 -11.80 -22.06
CA GLY A 444 -7.78 -11.40 -22.16
C GLY A 444 -7.98 -9.92 -22.53
N GLY A 445 -6.96 -9.08 -22.33
CA GLY A 445 -7.02 -7.64 -22.61
C GLY A 445 -7.97 -6.86 -21.68
N GLY A 446 -8.48 -5.74 -22.15
CA GLY A 446 -9.33 -4.82 -21.38
C GLY A 446 -8.53 -3.89 -20.47
N TYR A 447 -9.21 -2.84 -19.94
CA TYR A 447 -8.58 -1.86 -19.04
C TYR A 447 -7.86 -2.55 -17.88
N SER A 448 -6.78 -1.99 -17.40
CA SER A 448 -5.81 -2.53 -16.42
C SER A 448 -4.89 -3.65 -16.95
N ALA A 449 -5.20 -4.27 -18.12
CA ALA A 449 -4.36 -5.31 -18.73
C ALA A 449 -3.85 -4.97 -20.14
N VAL A 450 -4.31 -3.86 -20.74
CA VAL A 450 -3.83 -3.36 -22.03
C VAL A 450 -2.49 -2.61 -21.89
N VAL A 451 -1.74 -2.51 -23.01
CA VAL A 451 -0.40 -1.89 -23.03
C VAL A 451 -0.37 -0.46 -22.50
N GLN A 452 -1.44 0.31 -22.71
CA GLN A 452 -1.59 1.67 -22.19
C GLN A 452 -1.61 1.74 -20.66
N SER A 453 -2.11 0.69 -20.00
CA SER A 453 -2.21 0.62 -18.53
C SER A 453 -0.97 0.03 -17.86
N ASN A 454 -0.04 -0.53 -18.64
CA ASN A 454 1.08 -1.30 -18.09
C ASN A 454 2.42 -0.81 -18.64
N VAL A 455 3.26 -0.23 -17.80
CA VAL A 455 4.68 0.00 -18.12
C VAL A 455 5.46 -1.30 -17.90
N VAL A 456 5.17 -2.00 -16.84
CA VAL A 456 5.69 -3.35 -16.53
C VAL A 456 4.62 -4.38 -16.86
N GLY A 457 4.99 -5.42 -17.59
CA GLY A 457 4.08 -6.51 -17.97
C GLY A 457 4.01 -7.64 -16.95
N ALA A 458 3.31 -8.71 -17.30
CA ALA A 458 3.14 -9.89 -16.46
C ALA A 458 4.48 -10.56 -16.09
N ASP A 459 5.44 -10.57 -17.02
CA ASP A 459 6.79 -11.13 -16.78
C ASP A 459 7.53 -10.31 -15.71
N GLY A 460 7.43 -8.98 -15.76
CA GLY A 460 7.97 -8.11 -14.73
C GLY A 460 7.27 -8.29 -13.37
N GLY A 461 5.97 -8.61 -13.38
CA GLY A 461 5.25 -9.00 -12.17
C GLY A 461 5.82 -10.25 -11.52
N GLN A 462 6.24 -11.24 -12.30
CA GLN A 462 6.91 -12.44 -11.76
C GLN A 462 8.29 -12.10 -11.20
N VAL A 463 9.07 -11.24 -11.88
CA VAL A 463 10.36 -10.75 -11.34
C VAL A 463 10.15 -10.03 -10.00
N LEU A 464 9.13 -9.17 -9.90
CA LEU A 464 8.77 -8.50 -8.64
C LEU A 464 8.46 -9.50 -7.52
N VAL A 465 7.69 -10.56 -7.81
CA VAL A 465 7.42 -11.63 -6.83
C VAL A 465 8.71 -12.30 -6.37
N ASP A 466 9.55 -12.71 -7.31
CA ASP A 466 10.75 -13.50 -7.00
C ASP A 466 11.77 -12.66 -6.21
N GLU A 467 11.97 -11.38 -6.58
CA GLU A 467 12.84 -10.43 -5.85
C GLU A 467 12.32 -10.13 -4.43
N THR A 468 11.00 -9.93 -4.29
CA THR A 468 10.36 -9.69 -3.00
C THR A 468 10.52 -10.90 -2.09
N VAL A 469 10.19 -12.10 -2.59
CA VAL A 469 10.29 -13.35 -1.82
C VAL A 469 11.74 -13.66 -1.45
N ALA A 470 12.68 -13.47 -2.36
CA ALA A 470 14.11 -13.67 -2.08
C ALA A 470 14.61 -12.73 -0.96
N THR A 471 14.22 -11.45 -1.03
CA THR A 471 14.61 -10.45 -0.03
C THR A 471 13.99 -10.74 1.33
N VAL A 472 12.68 -11.02 1.36
CA VAL A 472 11.97 -11.38 2.60
C VAL A 472 12.60 -12.64 3.21
N ASN A 473 12.72 -13.73 2.45
CA ASN A 473 13.22 -15.00 2.98
C ASN A 473 14.70 -14.93 3.41
N GLY A 474 15.47 -14.01 2.81
CA GLY A 474 16.86 -13.72 3.22
C GLY A 474 16.97 -13.22 4.66
N MET A 475 15.94 -12.55 5.20
CA MET A 475 15.92 -12.06 6.58
C MET A 475 15.72 -13.18 7.63
N TRP A 476 15.43 -14.43 7.19
CA TRP A 476 15.33 -15.65 8.00
C TRP A 476 16.37 -16.70 7.59
N ALA A 477 17.47 -16.30 6.91
CA ALA A 477 18.43 -17.27 6.37
C ALA A 477 19.27 -17.99 7.47
N ASP A 478 19.43 -17.36 8.64
CA ASP A 478 20.23 -17.87 9.74
C ASP A 478 19.40 -18.59 10.81
N GLU A 479 18.10 -18.76 10.59
CA GLU A 479 17.14 -19.51 11.43
C GLU A 479 16.71 -20.81 10.70
#